data_4cc4df39e8651cb765780c806f278535
#
_entry.id   4cc4df39e8651cb765780c806f278535
#
_cell.length_a   1.000
_cell.length_b   1.000
_cell.length_c   1.000
_cell.angle_alpha   90.00
_cell.angle_beta   90.00
_cell.angle_gamma   90.00
#
_symmetry.space_group_name_H-M   'P 1'
#
loop_
_entity.id
_entity.type
_entity.pdbx_description
1 polymer ?
#
loop_
_entity_poly.entity_id
_entity_poly.type
_entity_poly.pdbx_seq_one_letter_code
_entity_poly.pdbx_strand_id
1 'polypeptide(L)'
;MAESVFIAGMYVKYGNAFAEILDATGHADEAAAVRAEVAEMEHTVLTAGWDGRWFRRAYDAYGHVVGGEVCGEGKIFIEPQGMCVMAGIGVDTGEAMTALQSVKDKLDTKYGIVLLQPAYTKYHLELGEISSYPPGYKENAGIFCHNNPWVSCAETVVGHGDRAFEIYKKTCPAYIEDISEIHRTEPYVYSQMVAGRDAATFGEAKNSWLTGTAAWTFVDVSQYILASNPRWPAEDRPLHPARDGRLYPAPCLARGNL
;
A
#
# COMPACT_ATOMS: atom_id res chain seq x y z
N MET A 1 0.34 4.66 -25.35
CA MET A 1 0.76 5.30 -24.08
C MET A 1 0.57 4.27 -22.99
N ALA A 2 1.50 4.12 -22.06
CA ALA A 2 1.31 3.22 -20.93
C ALA A 2 0.63 3.97 -19.79
N GLU A 3 -0.25 3.31 -19.04
CA GLU A 3 -1.07 3.91 -17.99
C GLU A 3 -0.96 3.11 -16.71
N SER A 4 -0.78 3.78 -15.57
CA SER A 4 -0.56 3.14 -14.27
C SER A 4 -1.70 3.44 -13.31
N VAL A 5 -2.43 2.41 -12.88
CA VAL A 5 -3.51 2.55 -11.89
C VAL A 5 -2.98 3.00 -10.52
N PHE A 6 -1.76 2.59 -10.16
CA PHE A 6 -1.08 3.10 -8.96
C PHE A 6 -0.89 4.63 -9.01
N ILE A 7 -0.43 5.17 -10.14
CA ILE A 7 -0.27 6.61 -10.33
C ILE A 7 -1.62 7.33 -10.35
N ALA A 8 -2.65 6.71 -10.95
CA ALA A 8 -4.01 7.24 -10.89
C ALA A 8 -4.53 7.35 -9.44
N GLY A 9 -4.29 6.32 -8.60
CA GLY A 9 -4.58 6.39 -7.17
C GLY A 9 -3.82 7.49 -6.44
N MET A 10 -2.52 7.69 -6.76
CA MET A 10 -1.75 8.82 -6.24
C MET A 10 -2.34 10.16 -6.66
N TYR A 11 -2.75 10.29 -7.91
CA TYR A 11 -3.38 11.50 -8.43
C TYR A 11 -4.65 11.86 -7.64
N VAL A 12 -5.53 10.88 -7.39
CA VAL A 12 -6.74 11.08 -6.57
C VAL A 12 -6.37 11.53 -5.15
N LYS A 13 -5.45 10.80 -4.49
CA LYS A 13 -5.05 11.10 -3.11
C LYS A 13 -4.49 12.50 -2.95
N TYR A 14 -3.51 12.85 -3.77
CA TYR A 14 -2.80 14.12 -3.62
C TYR A 14 -3.50 15.28 -4.33
N GLY A 15 -4.32 15.01 -5.34
CA GLY A 15 -5.22 16.00 -5.95
C GLY A 15 -6.25 16.52 -4.94
N ASN A 16 -6.86 15.65 -4.15
CA ASN A 16 -7.75 16.06 -3.05
C ASN A 16 -7.00 16.94 -2.02
N ALA A 17 -5.80 16.54 -1.61
CA ALA A 17 -4.99 17.35 -0.69
C ALA A 17 -4.59 18.71 -1.29
N PHE A 18 -4.31 18.75 -2.58
CA PHE A 18 -4.00 19.98 -3.28
C PHE A 18 -5.22 20.93 -3.38
N ALA A 19 -6.41 20.38 -3.65
CA ALA A 19 -7.64 21.15 -3.64
C ALA A 19 -7.93 21.78 -2.27
N GLU A 20 -7.63 21.09 -1.16
CA GLU A 20 -7.74 21.66 0.20
C GLU A 20 -6.78 22.85 0.40
N ILE A 21 -5.56 22.77 -0.14
CA ILE A 21 -4.59 23.87 -0.08
C ILE A 21 -5.09 25.07 -0.89
N LEU A 22 -5.62 24.83 -2.07
CA LEU A 22 -6.20 25.90 -2.92
C LEU A 22 -7.35 26.61 -2.21
N ASP A 23 -8.26 25.89 -1.57
CA ASP A 23 -9.34 26.50 -0.77
C ASP A 23 -8.77 27.33 0.39
N ALA A 24 -7.82 26.78 1.13
CA ALA A 24 -7.21 27.47 2.28
C ALA A 24 -6.43 28.74 1.88
N THR A 25 -6.02 28.83 0.61
CA THR A 25 -5.28 29.97 0.06
C THR A 25 -6.16 30.92 -0.80
N GLY A 26 -7.48 30.67 -0.85
CA GLY A 26 -8.44 31.56 -1.52
C GLY A 26 -8.61 31.33 -3.03
N HIS A 27 -8.19 30.16 -3.54
CA HIS A 27 -8.27 29.76 -4.95
C HIS A 27 -9.44 28.78 -5.20
N ALA A 28 -10.66 29.16 -4.81
CA ALA A 28 -11.81 28.27 -4.80
C ALA A 28 -12.21 27.73 -6.18
N ASP A 29 -12.07 28.54 -7.25
CA ASP A 29 -12.39 28.12 -8.62
C ASP A 29 -11.41 27.04 -9.12
N GLU A 30 -10.13 27.23 -8.81
CA GLU A 30 -9.08 26.23 -9.13
C GLU A 30 -9.28 24.95 -8.31
N ALA A 31 -9.64 25.06 -7.03
CA ALA A 31 -9.96 23.91 -6.19
C ALA A 31 -11.13 23.10 -6.75
N ALA A 32 -12.19 23.79 -7.24
CA ALA A 32 -13.34 23.13 -7.86
C ALA A 32 -12.96 22.39 -9.15
N ALA A 33 -12.09 23.00 -9.98
CA ALA A 33 -11.59 22.36 -11.21
C ALA A 33 -10.77 21.08 -10.88
N VAL A 34 -9.85 21.17 -9.92
CA VAL A 34 -9.04 20.00 -9.47
C VAL A 34 -9.94 18.89 -8.95
N ARG A 35 -10.96 19.19 -8.15
CA ARG A 35 -11.91 18.17 -7.68
C ARG A 35 -12.69 17.49 -8.80
N ALA A 36 -13.07 18.22 -9.82
CA ALA A 36 -13.73 17.63 -10.98
C ALA A 36 -12.82 16.64 -11.72
N GLU A 37 -11.55 16.99 -11.93
CA GLU A 37 -10.56 16.08 -12.54
C GLU A 37 -10.28 14.86 -11.65
N VAL A 38 -10.20 15.04 -10.34
CA VAL A 38 -10.02 13.95 -9.37
C VAL A 38 -11.21 12.99 -9.41
N ALA A 39 -12.44 13.49 -9.47
CA ALA A 39 -13.64 12.66 -9.56
C ALA A 39 -13.69 11.85 -10.88
N GLU A 40 -13.26 12.44 -12.00
CA GLU A 40 -13.14 11.74 -13.28
C GLU A 40 -12.09 10.63 -13.22
N MET A 41 -10.94 10.90 -12.59
CA MET A 41 -9.88 9.90 -12.40
C MET A 41 -10.34 8.75 -11.51
N GLU A 42 -11.04 9.04 -10.40
CA GLU A 42 -11.61 8.04 -9.51
C GLU A 42 -12.59 7.14 -10.26
N HIS A 43 -13.50 7.72 -11.02
CA HIS A 43 -14.42 6.97 -11.88
C HIS A 43 -13.67 6.07 -12.87
N THR A 44 -12.60 6.57 -13.48
CA THR A 44 -11.76 5.80 -14.41
C THR A 44 -11.09 4.62 -13.72
N VAL A 45 -10.58 4.80 -12.50
CA VAL A 45 -9.99 3.71 -11.71
C VAL A 45 -11.03 2.64 -11.38
N LEU A 46 -12.25 3.03 -10.98
CA LEU A 46 -13.32 2.10 -10.63
C LEU A 46 -13.90 1.36 -11.85
N THR A 47 -13.78 1.91 -13.05
CA THR A 47 -14.27 1.29 -14.29
C THR A 47 -13.17 0.54 -15.03
N ALA A 48 -12.16 1.24 -15.56
CA ALA A 48 -11.08 0.64 -16.33
C ALA A 48 -9.99 0.01 -15.44
N GLY A 49 -9.72 0.59 -14.27
CA GLY A 49 -8.69 0.09 -13.34
C GLY A 49 -9.12 -1.10 -12.47
N TRP A 50 -10.39 -1.42 -12.39
CA TRP A 50 -10.93 -2.51 -11.57
C TRP A 50 -11.06 -3.83 -12.34
N ASP A 51 -10.64 -4.93 -11.73
CA ASP A 51 -10.67 -6.28 -12.32
C ASP A 51 -11.78 -7.19 -11.77
N GLY A 52 -12.67 -6.64 -10.96
CA GLY A 52 -13.73 -7.38 -10.26
C GLY A 52 -13.32 -7.91 -8.87
N ARG A 53 -12.02 -8.02 -8.57
CA ARG A 53 -11.50 -8.50 -7.27
C ARG A 53 -10.34 -7.66 -6.72
N TRP A 54 -9.63 -6.95 -7.57
CA TRP A 54 -8.52 -6.05 -7.20
C TRP A 54 -8.31 -4.97 -8.26
N PHE A 55 -7.59 -3.93 -7.93
CA PHE A 55 -7.16 -2.91 -8.88
C PHE A 55 -6.04 -3.44 -9.75
N ARG A 56 -6.17 -3.30 -11.07
CA ARG A 56 -5.13 -3.64 -12.06
C ARG A 56 -3.85 -2.87 -11.79
N ARG A 57 -2.72 -3.40 -12.25
CA ARG A 57 -1.44 -2.68 -12.10
C ARG A 57 -1.30 -1.55 -13.10
N ALA A 58 -1.57 -1.86 -14.36
CA ALA A 58 -1.33 -0.94 -15.47
C ALA A 58 -1.97 -1.44 -16.77
N TYR A 59 -1.88 -0.59 -17.77
CA TYR A 59 -1.98 -0.96 -19.20
C TYR A 59 -0.65 -0.64 -19.86
N ASP A 60 -0.17 -1.53 -20.74
CA ASP A 60 1.03 -1.28 -21.51
C ASP A 60 0.78 -0.29 -22.67
N ALA A 61 1.82 0.02 -23.45
CA ALA A 61 1.72 0.98 -24.57
C ALA A 61 0.77 0.53 -25.70
N TYR A 62 0.38 -0.75 -25.73
CA TYR A 62 -0.52 -1.36 -26.70
C TYR A 62 -1.92 -1.60 -26.13
N GLY A 63 -2.17 -1.23 -24.88
CA GLY A 63 -3.45 -1.41 -24.20
C GLY A 63 -3.64 -2.79 -23.57
N HIS A 64 -2.60 -3.62 -23.48
CA HIS A 64 -2.69 -4.89 -22.78
C HIS A 64 -2.70 -4.69 -21.28
N VAL A 65 -3.51 -5.50 -20.59
CA VAL A 65 -3.63 -5.46 -19.12
C VAL A 65 -2.38 -6.03 -18.47
N VAL A 66 -1.86 -5.33 -17.48
CA VAL A 66 -0.85 -5.79 -16.53
C VAL A 66 -1.48 -5.84 -15.14
N GLY A 67 -1.36 -6.96 -14.43
CA GLY A 67 -1.92 -7.10 -13.09
C GLY A 67 -3.43 -7.36 -13.06
N GLY A 68 -3.93 -8.18 -13.95
CA GLY A 68 -5.32 -8.63 -13.99
C GLY A 68 -5.45 -10.15 -14.00
N GLU A 69 -6.64 -10.67 -13.70
CA GLU A 69 -6.92 -12.12 -13.70
C GLU A 69 -6.60 -12.79 -15.06
N VAL A 70 -6.69 -12.03 -16.13
CA VAL A 70 -6.38 -12.51 -17.50
C VAL A 70 -4.89 -12.78 -17.72
N CYS A 71 -4.01 -12.25 -16.87
CA CYS A 71 -2.57 -12.47 -16.96
C CYS A 71 -2.20 -13.89 -16.51
N GLY A 72 -1.20 -14.51 -17.15
CA GLY A 72 -0.69 -15.82 -16.74
C GLY A 72 0.13 -15.73 -15.44
N GLU A 73 1.01 -14.74 -15.38
CA GLU A 73 1.89 -14.36 -14.24
C GLU A 73 1.62 -12.91 -13.87
N GLY A 74 2.03 -12.47 -12.71
CA GLY A 74 1.82 -11.09 -12.27
C GLY A 74 0.35 -10.66 -12.28
N LYS A 75 -0.56 -11.48 -11.73
CA LYS A 75 -2.00 -11.21 -11.75
C LYS A 75 -2.42 -10.09 -10.81
N ILE A 76 -1.80 -10.02 -9.65
CA ILE A 76 -2.08 -9.02 -8.61
C ILE A 76 -0.79 -8.37 -8.13
N PHE A 77 -0.83 -7.05 -7.94
CA PHE A 77 0.28 -6.23 -7.45
C PHE A 77 -0.17 -5.44 -6.22
N ILE A 78 0.73 -5.26 -5.27
CA ILE A 78 0.44 -4.59 -4.00
C ILE A 78 0.17 -3.08 -4.16
N GLU A 79 0.91 -2.40 -5.06
CA GLU A 79 0.96 -0.94 -5.13
C GLU A 79 -0.42 -0.30 -5.42
N PRO A 80 -1.20 -0.75 -6.43
CA PRO A 80 -2.49 -0.14 -6.67
C PRO A 80 -3.50 -0.45 -5.55
N GLN A 81 -3.41 -1.61 -4.88
CA GLN A 81 -4.33 -1.93 -3.79
C GLN A 81 -4.14 -0.96 -2.61
N GLY A 82 -2.89 -0.79 -2.15
CA GLY A 82 -2.59 0.15 -1.08
C GLY A 82 -2.95 1.58 -1.43
N MET A 83 -2.51 2.07 -2.59
CA MET A 83 -2.64 3.47 -2.96
C MET A 83 -4.08 3.89 -3.29
N CYS A 84 -4.82 3.07 -4.04
CA CYS A 84 -6.21 3.39 -4.37
C CYS A 84 -7.09 3.42 -3.12
N VAL A 85 -6.93 2.46 -2.20
CA VAL A 85 -7.68 2.46 -0.94
C VAL A 85 -7.27 3.62 -0.04
N MET A 86 -5.97 3.95 0.06
CA MET A 86 -5.50 5.15 0.78
C MET A 86 -6.06 6.45 0.19
N ALA A 87 -6.42 6.47 -1.08
CA ALA A 87 -7.07 7.59 -1.75
C ALA A 87 -8.59 7.66 -1.48
N GLY A 88 -9.18 6.65 -0.83
CA GLY A 88 -10.61 6.54 -0.60
C GLY A 88 -11.38 5.80 -1.71
N ILE A 89 -10.70 5.40 -2.79
CA ILE A 89 -11.34 4.80 -3.97
C ILE A 89 -11.99 3.45 -3.60
N GLY A 90 -13.28 3.33 -3.86
CA GLY A 90 -14.05 2.10 -3.63
C GLY A 90 -14.33 1.79 -2.16
N VAL A 91 -14.14 2.73 -1.22
CA VAL A 91 -14.44 2.53 0.20
C VAL A 91 -15.94 2.41 0.43
N ASP A 92 -16.71 3.34 -0.14
CA ASP A 92 -18.17 3.37 0.04
C ASP A 92 -18.92 2.31 -0.79
N THR A 93 -18.30 1.79 -1.85
CA THR A 93 -18.92 0.86 -2.81
C THR A 93 -18.44 -0.59 -2.64
N GLY A 94 -17.38 -0.82 -1.83
CA GLY A 94 -16.94 -2.16 -1.40
C GLY A 94 -15.73 -2.73 -2.15
N GLU A 95 -15.27 -2.08 -3.22
CA GLU A 95 -14.09 -2.52 -3.98
C GLU A 95 -12.83 -2.49 -3.10
N ALA A 96 -12.69 -1.48 -2.23
CA ALA A 96 -11.57 -1.36 -1.30
C ALA A 96 -11.44 -2.60 -0.40
N MET A 97 -12.54 -3.04 0.21
CA MET A 97 -12.59 -4.24 1.06
C MET A 97 -12.22 -5.50 0.28
N THR A 98 -12.76 -5.62 -0.95
CA THR A 98 -12.51 -6.76 -1.83
C THR A 98 -11.04 -6.82 -2.27
N ALA A 99 -10.45 -5.66 -2.58
CA ALA A 99 -9.04 -5.54 -2.95
C ALA A 99 -8.11 -5.93 -1.79
N LEU A 100 -8.36 -5.42 -0.58
CA LEU A 100 -7.58 -5.74 0.62
C LEU A 100 -7.71 -7.22 1.01
N GLN A 101 -8.90 -7.82 0.87
CA GLN A 101 -9.06 -9.26 1.04
C GLN A 101 -8.25 -10.05 0.01
N SER A 102 -8.20 -9.60 -1.24
CA SER A 102 -7.37 -10.21 -2.28
C SER A 102 -5.87 -10.11 -1.98
N VAL A 103 -5.41 -8.99 -1.42
CA VAL A 103 -4.03 -8.84 -0.91
C VAL A 103 -3.75 -9.86 0.18
N LYS A 104 -4.64 -9.97 1.17
CA LYS A 104 -4.50 -10.94 2.27
C LYS A 104 -4.41 -12.37 1.76
N ASP A 105 -5.28 -12.75 0.84
CA ASP A 105 -5.38 -14.14 0.34
C ASP A 105 -4.23 -14.51 -0.60
N LYS A 106 -3.74 -13.55 -1.38
CA LYS A 106 -2.81 -13.83 -2.49
C LYS A 106 -1.39 -13.35 -2.24
N LEU A 107 -1.18 -12.25 -1.54
CA LEU A 107 0.12 -11.61 -1.40
C LEU A 107 0.70 -11.73 0.02
N ASP A 108 -0.12 -11.96 1.03
CA ASP A 108 0.35 -11.97 2.40
C ASP A 108 1.21 -13.19 2.73
N THR A 109 2.25 -12.96 3.54
CA THR A 109 3.14 -14.00 4.06
C THR A 109 3.45 -13.73 5.54
N LYS A 110 4.12 -14.67 6.18
CA LYS A 110 4.58 -14.48 7.57
C LYS A 110 5.63 -13.38 7.77
N TYR A 111 6.34 -12.98 6.70
CA TYR A 111 7.41 -11.98 6.75
C TYR A 111 7.05 -10.64 6.11
N GLY A 112 5.85 -10.49 5.62
CA GLY A 112 5.34 -9.31 4.94
C GLY A 112 4.55 -9.64 3.70
N ILE A 113 4.12 -8.63 2.98
CA ILE A 113 3.30 -8.75 1.77
C ILE A 113 4.23 -8.68 0.56
N VAL A 114 4.18 -9.69 -0.32
CA VAL A 114 4.98 -9.71 -1.56
C VAL A 114 4.41 -8.72 -2.58
N LEU A 115 5.27 -8.23 -3.47
CA LEU A 115 4.91 -7.22 -4.47
C LEU A 115 3.86 -7.68 -5.44
N LEU A 116 3.94 -8.93 -5.88
CA LEU A 116 3.03 -9.49 -6.90
C LEU A 116 2.89 -11.01 -6.77
N GLN A 117 1.88 -11.56 -7.41
CA GLN A 117 1.69 -13.01 -7.60
C GLN A 117 0.85 -13.33 -8.84
N PRO A 118 1.11 -14.50 -9.50
CA PRO A 118 2.32 -15.33 -9.39
C PRO A 118 3.59 -14.61 -9.84
N ALA A 119 4.75 -15.03 -9.34
CA ALA A 119 6.04 -14.49 -9.79
C ALA A 119 6.26 -14.79 -11.29
N TYR A 120 7.02 -13.92 -11.96
CA TYR A 120 7.45 -14.15 -13.33
C TYR A 120 8.54 -15.24 -13.36
N THR A 121 8.36 -16.25 -14.19
CA THR A 121 9.30 -17.37 -14.36
C THR A 121 10.18 -17.24 -15.60
N LYS A 122 9.88 -16.27 -16.46
CA LYS A 122 10.62 -15.95 -17.67
C LYS A 122 10.66 -14.45 -17.92
N TYR A 123 11.63 -14.00 -18.71
CA TYR A 123 11.76 -12.61 -19.09
C TYR A 123 10.65 -12.21 -20.08
N HIS A 124 10.00 -11.09 -19.80
CA HIS A 124 8.98 -10.46 -20.61
C HIS A 124 9.49 -9.10 -21.09
N LEU A 125 9.78 -8.98 -22.38
CA LEU A 125 10.37 -7.77 -22.96
C LEU A 125 9.50 -6.53 -22.72
N GLU A 126 8.19 -6.70 -22.80
CA GLU A 126 7.17 -5.65 -22.60
C GLU A 126 7.08 -5.14 -21.17
N LEU A 127 7.52 -5.93 -20.18
CA LEU A 127 7.51 -5.60 -18.76
C LEU A 127 8.89 -5.14 -18.26
N GLY A 128 9.94 -5.45 -19.01
CA GLY A 128 11.31 -5.05 -18.67
C GLY A 128 11.85 -5.72 -17.42
N GLU A 129 12.64 -4.98 -16.63
CA GLU A 129 13.43 -5.51 -15.51
C GLU A 129 12.63 -6.27 -14.45
N ILE A 130 11.36 -5.93 -14.21
CA ILE A 130 10.54 -6.62 -13.21
C ILE A 130 10.51 -8.13 -13.43
N SER A 131 10.55 -8.58 -14.68
CA SER A 131 10.55 -10.00 -15.06
C SER A 131 11.96 -10.62 -15.20
N SER A 132 13.02 -9.82 -15.02
CA SER A 132 14.40 -10.30 -15.10
C SER A 132 14.96 -10.81 -13.77
N TYR A 133 14.40 -10.38 -12.65
CA TYR A 133 14.81 -10.84 -11.33
C TYR A 133 14.33 -12.28 -11.08
N PRO A 134 15.10 -13.08 -10.34
CA PRO A 134 14.63 -14.40 -9.91
C PRO A 134 13.32 -14.31 -9.11
N PRO A 135 12.43 -15.30 -9.23
CA PRO A 135 11.20 -15.36 -8.42
C PRO A 135 11.46 -15.17 -6.92
N GLY A 136 10.69 -14.30 -6.28
CA GLY A 136 10.82 -13.96 -4.87
C GLY A 136 11.88 -12.90 -4.55
N TYR A 137 12.54 -12.31 -5.55
CA TYR A 137 13.54 -11.27 -5.33
C TYR A 137 13.16 -9.95 -6.01
N LYS A 138 13.54 -8.84 -5.34
CA LYS A 138 13.32 -7.49 -5.86
C LYS A 138 11.85 -7.31 -6.28
N GLU A 139 11.64 -6.70 -7.43
CA GLU A 139 10.33 -6.42 -7.98
C GLU A 139 9.58 -7.67 -8.43
N ASN A 140 10.26 -8.81 -8.59
CA ASN A 140 9.63 -10.07 -8.98
C ASN A 140 9.17 -10.90 -7.77
N ALA A 141 8.07 -10.50 -7.14
CA ALA A 141 7.47 -11.17 -6.00
C ALA A 141 8.31 -11.18 -4.70
N GLY A 142 9.30 -10.29 -4.57
CA GLY A 142 9.94 -9.99 -3.29
C GLY A 142 8.98 -9.24 -2.36
N ILE A 143 9.27 -9.20 -1.06
CA ILE A 143 8.62 -8.32 -0.10
C ILE A 143 9.38 -7.00 -0.13
N PHE A 144 8.85 -6.01 -0.83
CA PHE A 144 9.43 -4.67 -0.82
C PHE A 144 8.90 -3.92 0.39
N CYS A 145 9.75 -3.70 1.38
CA CYS A 145 9.31 -3.31 2.71
C CYS A 145 8.57 -1.96 2.75
N HIS A 146 8.90 -1.00 1.88
CA HIS A 146 8.24 0.31 1.91
C HIS A 146 6.80 0.32 1.32
N ASN A 147 6.41 -0.72 0.58
CA ASN A 147 5.04 -0.86 0.06
C ASN A 147 4.09 -1.46 1.11
N ASN A 148 4.62 -2.16 2.11
CA ASN A 148 3.82 -2.77 3.16
C ASN A 148 3.07 -1.73 4.02
N PRO A 149 3.68 -0.61 4.46
CA PRO A 149 2.97 0.49 5.11
C PRO A 149 1.81 1.07 4.28
N TRP A 150 1.86 1.05 2.96
CA TRP A 150 0.72 1.52 2.15
C TRP A 150 -0.52 0.65 2.34
N VAL A 151 -0.33 -0.67 2.45
CA VAL A 151 -1.45 -1.58 2.75
C VAL A 151 -1.90 -1.43 4.20
N SER A 152 -0.98 -1.25 5.15
CA SER A 152 -1.32 -0.94 6.54
C SER A 152 -2.18 0.32 6.64
N CYS A 153 -1.76 1.42 6.00
CA CYS A 153 -2.56 2.64 5.91
C CYS A 153 -3.94 2.38 5.27
N ALA A 154 -4.00 1.59 4.20
CA ALA A 154 -5.25 1.24 3.53
C ALA A 154 -6.20 0.44 4.44
N GLU A 155 -5.68 -0.50 5.22
CA GLU A 155 -6.45 -1.26 6.20
C GLU A 155 -7.06 -0.34 7.29
N THR A 156 -6.32 0.70 7.72
CA THR A 156 -6.88 1.67 8.68
C THR A 156 -7.97 2.52 8.06
N VAL A 157 -7.89 2.85 6.75
CA VAL A 157 -8.92 3.62 6.03
C VAL A 157 -10.26 2.87 6.04
N VAL A 158 -10.25 1.55 5.97
CA VAL A 158 -11.46 0.71 6.03
C VAL A 158 -11.78 0.19 7.45
N GLY A 159 -11.11 0.70 8.48
CA GLY A 159 -11.40 0.37 9.88
C GLY A 159 -10.76 -0.91 10.42
N HIS A 160 -9.82 -1.51 9.70
CA HIS A 160 -9.15 -2.76 10.09
C HIS A 160 -7.85 -2.51 10.88
N GLY A 161 -7.92 -1.81 12.01
CA GLY A 161 -6.75 -1.41 12.81
C GLY A 161 -5.88 -2.59 13.29
N ASP A 162 -6.49 -3.72 13.68
CA ASP A 162 -5.73 -4.92 14.07
C ASP A 162 -4.92 -5.51 12.93
N ARG A 163 -5.48 -5.51 11.71
CA ARG A 163 -4.80 -5.98 10.52
C ARG A 163 -3.66 -5.04 10.12
N ALA A 164 -3.88 -3.73 10.20
CA ALA A 164 -2.85 -2.72 9.98
C ALA A 164 -1.65 -2.95 10.92
N PHE A 165 -1.90 -3.14 12.20
CA PHE A 165 -0.85 -3.41 13.18
C PHE A 165 -0.16 -4.77 12.96
N GLU A 166 -0.88 -5.80 12.50
CA GLU A 166 -0.28 -7.07 12.10
C GLU A 166 0.73 -6.88 10.95
N ILE A 167 0.36 -6.10 9.92
CA ILE A 167 1.24 -5.80 8.78
C ILE A 167 2.48 -5.02 9.26
N TYR A 168 2.29 -3.99 10.07
CA TYR A 168 3.37 -3.21 10.66
C TYR A 168 4.40 -4.09 11.36
N LYS A 169 3.95 -5.04 12.19
CA LYS A 169 4.86 -5.93 12.94
C LYS A 169 5.74 -6.81 12.05
N LYS A 170 5.28 -7.18 10.85
CA LYS A 170 6.02 -8.07 9.94
C LYS A 170 7.30 -7.45 9.39
N THR A 171 7.38 -6.12 9.30
CA THR A 171 8.53 -5.41 8.75
C THR A 171 9.26 -4.52 9.76
N CYS A 172 8.70 -4.32 10.94
CA CYS A 172 9.28 -3.47 11.97
C CYS A 172 10.45 -4.18 12.68
N PRO A 173 11.65 -3.58 12.70
CA PRO A 173 12.85 -4.18 13.32
C PRO A 173 12.64 -4.69 14.74
N ALA A 174 11.88 -3.97 15.56
CA ALA A 174 11.60 -4.35 16.94
C ALA A 174 10.82 -5.67 17.12
N TYR A 175 10.18 -6.18 16.06
CA TYR A 175 9.38 -7.40 16.08
C TYR A 175 10.00 -8.56 15.29
N ILE A 176 11.15 -8.35 14.68
CA ILE A 176 11.84 -9.38 13.87
C ILE A 176 13.14 -9.88 14.51
N GLU A 177 13.46 -9.46 15.74
CA GLU A 177 14.66 -9.87 16.47
C GLU A 177 14.70 -11.39 16.69
N ASP A 178 13.57 -12.01 17.03
CA ASP A 178 13.46 -13.46 17.24
C ASP A 178 13.74 -14.30 15.99
N ILE A 179 13.73 -13.68 14.81
CA ILE A 179 14.04 -14.31 13.53
C ILE A 179 15.32 -13.77 12.88
N SER A 180 16.19 -13.16 13.67
CA SER A 180 17.41 -12.50 13.18
C SER A 180 18.33 -13.43 12.38
N GLU A 181 18.40 -14.72 12.69
CA GLU A 181 19.15 -15.72 11.94
C GLU A 181 18.60 -15.96 10.52
N ILE A 182 17.29 -15.74 10.32
CA ILE A 182 16.64 -15.82 9.00
C ILE A 182 16.77 -14.48 8.30
N HIS A 183 16.46 -13.41 9.02
CA HIS A 183 16.41 -12.03 8.47
C HIS A 183 17.78 -11.51 8.07
N ARG A 184 18.84 -11.76 8.85
CA ARG A 184 20.26 -11.53 8.54
C ARG A 184 20.70 -10.09 8.29
N THR A 185 19.88 -9.11 8.45
CA THR A 185 20.27 -7.69 8.48
C THR A 185 20.34 -7.19 9.91
N GLU A 186 20.85 -5.97 10.11
CA GLU A 186 20.93 -5.38 11.43
C GLU A 186 19.54 -5.31 12.09
N PRO A 187 19.38 -5.78 13.34
CA PRO A 187 18.06 -5.95 13.99
C PRO A 187 17.39 -4.62 14.38
N TYR A 188 18.00 -3.49 14.10
CA TYR A 188 17.51 -2.15 14.44
C TYR A 188 17.29 -1.26 13.21
N VAL A 189 17.40 -1.80 12.00
CA VAL A 189 17.19 -1.04 10.75
C VAL A 189 16.15 -1.69 9.85
N TYR A 190 15.43 -0.87 9.11
CA TYR A 190 14.56 -1.35 8.06
C TYR A 190 15.34 -1.82 6.85
N SER A 191 14.93 -2.93 6.28
CA SER A 191 15.45 -3.43 5.02
C SER A 191 14.68 -2.86 3.83
N GLN A 192 15.31 -2.78 2.66
CA GLN A 192 14.63 -2.45 1.41
C GLN A 192 13.67 -3.56 1.02
N MET A 193 14.16 -4.80 1.06
CA MET A 193 13.38 -5.97 0.68
C MET A 193 13.68 -7.16 1.59
N VAL A 194 12.72 -8.06 1.65
CA VAL A 194 12.86 -9.41 2.19
C VAL A 194 12.55 -10.40 1.07
N ALA A 195 13.30 -11.49 0.97
CA ALA A 195 13.07 -12.55 -0.01
C ALA A 195 11.65 -13.13 0.16
N GLY A 196 10.88 -13.13 -0.93
CA GLY A 196 9.49 -13.59 -0.97
C GLY A 196 9.37 -15.11 -0.94
N ARG A 197 8.13 -15.61 -0.92
CA ARG A 197 7.83 -17.04 -0.78
C ARG A 197 8.36 -17.92 -1.92
N ASP A 198 8.60 -17.32 -3.10
CA ASP A 198 9.13 -18.04 -4.27
C ASP A 198 10.66 -18.11 -4.27
N ALA A 199 11.33 -17.43 -3.34
CA ALA A 199 12.78 -17.44 -3.20
C ALA A 199 13.26 -18.62 -2.35
N ALA A 200 14.42 -19.18 -2.70
CA ALA A 200 15.07 -20.22 -1.91
C ALA A 200 15.44 -19.76 -0.48
N THR A 201 15.68 -18.47 -0.29
CA THR A 201 16.01 -17.87 1.02
C THR A 201 14.84 -17.07 1.60
N PHE A 202 13.62 -17.58 1.50
CA PHE A 202 12.42 -16.92 2.00
C PHE A 202 12.60 -16.38 3.43
N GLY A 203 12.39 -15.07 3.60
CA GLY A 203 12.56 -14.35 4.86
C GLY A 203 13.92 -13.66 5.02
N GLU A 204 14.89 -13.92 4.15
CA GLU A 204 16.20 -13.24 4.20
C GLU A 204 16.08 -11.81 3.66
N ALA A 205 16.44 -10.83 4.49
CA ALA A 205 16.40 -9.42 4.12
C ALA A 205 17.66 -8.99 3.37
N LYS A 206 17.52 -7.94 2.58
CA LYS A 206 18.58 -7.35 1.76
C LYS A 206 18.53 -5.82 1.81
N ASN A 207 19.69 -5.21 1.57
CA ASN A 207 19.84 -3.76 1.41
C ASN A 207 19.27 -2.97 2.60
N SER A 208 19.79 -3.26 3.79
CA SER A 208 19.53 -2.44 4.98
C SER A 208 19.99 -0.99 4.76
N TRP A 209 19.34 -0.02 5.41
CA TRP A 209 19.56 1.42 5.33
C TRP A 209 19.05 2.10 4.04
N LEU A 210 19.16 1.48 2.89
CA LEU A 210 18.83 2.04 1.57
C LEU A 210 17.34 1.86 1.23
N THR A 211 16.46 2.45 2.02
CA THR A 211 15.02 2.22 1.86
C THR A 211 14.16 3.39 2.33
N GLY A 212 13.03 3.59 1.66
CA GLY A 212 11.97 4.48 2.12
C GLY A 212 11.05 3.89 3.20
N THR A 213 11.33 2.65 3.67
CA THR A 213 10.47 1.95 4.62
C THR A 213 10.31 2.72 5.94
N ALA A 214 11.40 3.25 6.49
CA ALA A 214 11.36 4.01 7.75
C ALA A 214 10.45 5.23 7.66
N ALA A 215 10.54 5.99 6.56
CA ALA A 215 9.71 7.18 6.34
C ALA A 215 8.22 6.81 6.20
N TRP A 216 7.91 5.79 5.39
CA TRP A 216 6.53 5.34 5.22
C TRP A 216 5.96 4.69 6.48
N THR A 217 6.77 3.94 7.24
CA THR A 217 6.35 3.39 8.54
C THR A 217 6.09 4.49 9.56
N PHE A 218 6.89 5.58 9.54
CA PHE A 218 6.61 6.74 10.38
C PHE A 218 5.25 7.37 10.05
N VAL A 219 4.93 7.54 8.76
CA VAL A 219 3.62 8.05 8.30
C VAL A 219 2.51 7.09 8.72
N ASP A 220 2.66 5.79 8.49
CA ASP A 220 1.70 4.76 8.86
C ASP A 220 1.38 4.79 10.35
N VAL A 221 2.40 4.73 11.20
CA VAL A 221 2.21 4.72 12.65
C VAL A 221 1.61 6.03 13.14
N SER A 222 2.18 7.18 12.75
CA SER A 222 1.79 8.48 13.31
C SER A 222 0.46 9.00 12.78
N GLN A 223 0.16 8.78 11.49
CA GLN A 223 -0.98 9.40 10.83
C GLN A 223 -2.17 8.44 10.62
N TYR A 224 -1.93 7.12 10.68
CA TYR A 224 -2.94 6.10 10.44
C TYR A 224 -3.18 5.23 11.66
N ILE A 225 -2.21 4.46 12.14
CA ILE A 225 -2.41 3.55 13.29
C ILE A 225 -2.72 4.33 14.58
N LEU A 226 -1.97 5.38 14.90
CA LEU A 226 -2.20 6.23 16.06
C LEU A 226 -3.18 7.39 15.81
N ALA A 227 -3.62 7.55 14.58
CA ALA A 227 -4.57 8.58 14.15
C ALA A 227 -4.25 10.00 14.65
N SER A 228 -2.98 10.38 14.61
CA SER A 228 -2.56 11.75 14.93
C SER A 228 -2.89 12.77 13.84
N ASN A 229 -3.44 12.31 12.70
CA ASN A 229 -3.80 13.17 11.58
C ASN A 229 -5.04 14.01 11.93
N PRO A 230 -4.94 15.35 11.98
CA PRO A 230 -6.06 16.24 12.32
C PRO A 230 -7.20 16.24 11.29
N ARG A 231 -7.00 15.68 10.10
CA ARG A 231 -8.03 15.54 9.05
C ARG A 231 -9.11 14.51 9.38
N TRP A 232 -8.86 13.62 10.35
CA TRP A 232 -9.84 12.64 10.77
C TRP A 232 -10.68 13.22 11.90
N PRO A 233 -12.01 13.37 11.75
CA PRO A 233 -12.91 13.66 12.85
C PRO A 233 -12.68 12.70 14.02
N ALA A 234 -12.90 13.13 15.24
CA ALA A 234 -12.62 12.29 16.41
C ALA A 234 -13.43 10.98 16.41
N GLU A 235 -14.62 11.01 15.81
CA GLU A 235 -15.53 9.89 15.61
C GLU A 235 -15.10 8.92 14.50
N ASP A 236 -14.36 9.42 13.49
CA ASP A 236 -13.95 8.65 12.31
C ASP A 236 -12.49 8.19 12.37
N ARG A 237 -11.84 8.36 13.53
CA ARG A 237 -10.43 7.96 13.68
C ARG A 237 -10.27 6.45 13.64
N PRO A 238 -9.24 5.95 12.92
CA PRO A 238 -8.93 4.53 12.93
C PRO A 238 -8.81 4.01 14.35
N LEU A 239 -9.27 2.79 14.56
CA LEU A 239 -9.29 2.16 15.87
C LEU A 239 -7.89 1.67 16.23
N HIS A 240 -7.42 2.01 17.42
CA HIS A 240 -6.16 1.53 17.95
C HIS A 240 -6.30 0.07 18.40
N PRO A 241 -5.41 -0.86 17.99
CA PRO A 241 -5.43 -2.22 18.51
C PRO A 241 -5.11 -2.21 20.02
N ALA A 242 -5.96 -2.84 20.78
CA ALA A 242 -5.78 -2.94 22.23
C ALA A 242 -4.98 -4.19 22.62
N ARG A 243 -4.32 -4.14 23.77
CA ARG A 243 -3.64 -5.31 24.33
C ARG A 243 -4.57 -6.49 24.66
N ASP A 244 -5.86 -6.21 24.79
CA ASP A 244 -6.91 -7.18 25.10
C ASP A 244 -7.80 -7.56 23.90
N GLY A 245 -7.40 -7.19 22.67
CA GLY A 245 -8.15 -7.47 21.44
C GLY A 245 -9.39 -6.58 21.25
N ARG A 246 -9.58 -5.54 22.05
CA ARG A 246 -10.66 -4.57 21.87
C ARG A 246 -10.13 -3.38 21.07
N LEU A 247 -10.97 -2.83 20.21
CA LEU A 247 -10.67 -1.63 19.46
C LEU A 247 -11.09 -0.40 20.28
N TYR A 248 -10.14 0.51 20.51
CA TYR A 248 -10.43 1.79 21.15
C TYR A 248 -10.18 2.92 20.14
N PRO A 249 -10.97 4.00 20.18
CA PRO A 249 -10.63 5.20 19.43
C PRO A 249 -9.27 5.70 19.91
N ALA A 250 -8.40 6.08 18.97
CA ALA A 250 -7.07 6.59 19.31
C ALA A 250 -7.19 7.78 20.25
N PRO A 251 -6.40 7.82 21.36
CA PRO A 251 -6.46 8.92 22.29
C PRO A 251 -6.12 10.23 21.58
N CYS A 252 -6.99 11.23 21.72
CA CYS A 252 -6.66 12.60 21.37
C CYS A 252 -5.45 13.00 22.24
N LEU A 253 -4.29 13.14 21.65
CA LEU A 253 -3.24 13.93 22.27
C LEU A 253 -3.81 15.35 22.36
N ALA A 254 -4.20 15.73 23.55
CA ALA A 254 -4.72 17.04 23.83
C ALA A 254 -3.75 18.06 23.21
N ARG A 255 -4.29 18.98 22.40
CA ARG A 255 -3.53 20.14 21.94
C ARG A 255 -3.08 20.90 23.19
N GLY A 256 -1.87 20.64 23.63
CA GLY A 256 -1.17 21.53 24.52
C GLY A 256 -0.98 22.82 23.73
N ASN A 257 -1.56 23.91 24.22
CA ASN A 257 -1.24 25.25 23.73
C ASN A 257 0.28 25.43 23.86
N LEU A 258 0.95 25.56 22.70
CA LEU A 258 2.24 26.20 22.59
C LEU A 258 2.01 27.64 22.16
#